data_c07e2aacc60438f1786fc32fa8d8ab37
#
_entry.id   c07e2aacc60438f1786fc32fa8d8ab37
#
_cell.length_a   1.000
_cell.length_b   1.000
_cell.length_c   1.000
_cell.angle_alpha   90.00
_cell.angle_beta   90.00
_cell.angle_gamma   90.00
#
_symmetry.space_group_name_H-M   'P 1'
#
loop_
_entity.id
_entity.type
_entity.pdbx_description
1 polymer ?
#
loop_
_entity_poly.entity_id
_entity_poly.type
_entity_poly.pdbx_seq_one_letter_code
_entity_poly.pdbx_strand_id
1 'polypeptide(L)'
;GCYGPPDAMDAPHTPAAARGPQEQARPDPARHGFARTDLAPWAVQPCASRGRLYPEDGGGGRSPYQRDRDRIIHSTAFRRLQYKTQVFIYHEGDAFRTRLTHSIEVAQIARSLARQLHLDEDLAEALALAHDLGHPPFGHAGEEALNGVMRAFGGYDHNAQSLKAVTLLEHRYAGFDGLNLTWETLEGLAKHNGPLRRPPPYIAEYSARHDLE
;
A
#
# COMPACT_ATOMS: atom_id res chain seq x y z
N GLY A 1 -28.87 7.11 -48.06
CA GLY A 1 -28.42 7.14 -46.75
C GLY A 1 -29.43 6.55 -45.78
N CYS A 2 -29.12 5.52 -45.04
CA CYS A 2 -29.97 5.02 -43.96
C CYS A 2 -29.16 5.13 -42.68
N TYR A 3 -29.57 6.05 -41.79
CA TYR A 3 -29.18 6.10 -40.38
C TYR A 3 -30.02 5.05 -39.65
N GLY A 4 -29.40 4.10 -39.00
CA GLY A 4 -30.00 3.23 -38.00
C GLY A 4 -30.01 3.88 -36.63
N PRO A 5 -30.92 3.52 -35.73
CA PRO A 5 -31.11 4.20 -34.46
C PRO A 5 -30.04 3.84 -33.43
N PRO A 6 -29.78 4.71 -32.44
CA PRO A 6 -28.90 4.40 -31.33
C PRO A 6 -29.64 3.56 -30.29
N ASP A 7 -29.19 2.39 -30.02
CA ASP A 7 -29.72 1.54 -28.97
C ASP A 7 -28.72 1.30 -27.83
N ALA A 8 -29.39 1.31 -26.69
CA ALA A 8 -29.00 0.78 -25.38
C ALA A 8 -28.25 1.74 -24.45
N MET A 9 -29.12 2.47 -23.77
CA MET A 9 -28.87 3.17 -22.51
C MET A 9 -28.29 2.25 -21.44
N ASP A 10 -27.37 2.83 -20.71
CA ASP A 10 -26.86 2.44 -19.41
C ASP A 10 -27.88 1.78 -18.51
N ALA A 11 -27.60 0.54 -18.13
CA ALA A 11 -28.22 -0.05 -16.95
C ALA A 11 -27.56 0.55 -15.69
N PRO A 12 -28.34 1.01 -14.70
CA PRO A 12 -27.79 1.55 -13.48
C PRO A 12 -27.06 0.44 -12.69
N HIS A 13 -25.79 0.69 -12.37
CA HIS A 13 -25.05 -0.11 -11.41
C HIS A 13 -25.79 -0.11 -10.08
N THR A 14 -26.40 -1.23 -9.74
CA THR A 14 -26.98 -1.46 -8.42
C THR A 14 -25.81 -1.57 -7.42
N PRO A 15 -25.71 -0.71 -6.39
CA PRO A 15 -24.69 -0.87 -5.37
C PRO A 15 -24.93 -2.17 -4.62
N ALA A 16 -23.88 -2.98 -4.49
CA ALA A 16 -23.92 -4.22 -3.74
C ALA A 16 -24.42 -3.95 -2.32
N ALA A 17 -25.44 -4.71 -1.91
CA ALA A 17 -26.10 -4.60 -0.63
C ALA A 17 -25.09 -4.61 0.52
N ALA A 18 -25.22 -3.65 1.43
CA ALA A 18 -24.48 -3.57 2.69
C ALA A 18 -24.62 -4.89 3.45
N ARG A 19 -23.52 -5.62 3.63
CA ARG A 19 -23.49 -6.79 4.49
C ARG A 19 -23.54 -6.33 5.95
N GLY A 20 -24.45 -6.92 6.70
CA GLY A 20 -24.63 -6.67 8.13
C GLY A 20 -23.38 -7.01 8.97
N PRO A 21 -23.43 -6.79 10.32
CA PRO A 21 -22.27 -6.91 11.19
C PRO A 21 -21.60 -8.25 11.05
N GLN A 22 -20.31 -8.23 10.69
CA GLN A 22 -19.52 -9.44 10.48
C GLN A 22 -19.37 -10.19 11.81
N GLU A 23 -19.94 -11.37 11.84
CA GLU A 23 -19.63 -12.42 12.80
C GLU A 23 -18.10 -12.52 12.93
N GLN A 24 -17.60 -12.42 14.16
CA GLN A 24 -16.16 -12.51 14.45
C GLN A 24 -15.59 -13.73 13.77
N ALA A 25 -14.78 -13.52 12.75
CA ALA A 25 -14.19 -14.59 11.96
C ALA A 25 -13.42 -15.53 12.88
N ARG A 26 -13.79 -16.81 12.88
CA ARG A 26 -13.04 -17.86 13.58
C ARG A 26 -11.58 -17.80 13.11
N PRO A 27 -10.60 -17.93 14.03
CA PRO A 27 -9.19 -17.92 13.64
C PRO A 27 -8.94 -19.02 12.61
N ASP A 28 -8.43 -18.63 11.46
CA ASP A 28 -8.06 -19.52 10.36
C ASP A 28 -6.92 -20.44 10.85
N PRO A 29 -7.10 -21.77 10.87
CA PRO A 29 -6.06 -22.70 11.31
C PRO A 29 -4.76 -22.58 10.47
N ALA A 30 -4.83 -22.10 9.24
CA ALA A 30 -3.64 -21.81 8.43
C ALA A 30 -2.78 -20.67 9.01
N ARG A 31 -3.32 -19.81 9.87
CA ARG A 31 -2.57 -18.72 10.53
C ARG A 31 -1.64 -19.22 11.63
N HIS A 32 -1.94 -20.34 12.28
CA HIS A 32 -1.10 -20.89 13.37
C HIS A 32 0.31 -21.30 12.90
N GLY A 33 0.50 -21.60 11.62
CA GLY A 33 1.81 -21.96 11.06
C GLY A 33 2.83 -20.83 11.00
N PHE A 34 2.42 -19.57 11.28
CA PHE A 34 3.30 -18.39 11.22
C PHE A 34 3.57 -17.76 12.58
N ALA A 35 3.26 -18.44 13.68
CA ALA A 35 3.60 -17.96 15.01
C ALA A 35 5.13 -17.89 15.16
N ARG A 36 5.65 -16.73 15.57
CA ARG A 36 7.06 -16.44 15.77
C ARG A 36 7.34 -16.25 17.25
N THR A 37 8.12 -17.16 17.85
CA THR A 37 8.49 -17.10 19.28
C THR A 37 9.72 -16.23 19.53
N ASP A 38 10.43 -15.84 18.50
CA ASP A 38 11.62 -15.00 18.52
C ASP A 38 11.31 -13.49 18.45
N LEU A 39 10.05 -13.12 18.26
CA LEU A 39 9.63 -11.72 18.24
C LEU A 39 9.41 -11.15 19.63
N ALA A 40 9.63 -9.85 19.79
CA ALA A 40 9.35 -9.12 21.03
C ALA A 40 7.86 -9.20 21.38
N PRO A 41 7.49 -9.14 22.69
CA PRO A 41 6.09 -9.26 23.13
C PRO A 41 5.14 -8.19 22.54
N TRP A 42 5.68 -7.03 22.18
CA TRP A 42 4.96 -5.93 21.56
C TRP A 42 5.02 -5.94 20.02
N ALA A 43 5.73 -6.89 19.41
CA ALA A 43 5.83 -6.99 17.98
C ALA A 43 4.54 -7.55 17.37
N VAL A 44 4.22 -7.06 16.18
CA VAL A 44 3.11 -7.59 15.39
C VAL A 44 3.41 -9.04 14.99
N GLN A 45 2.51 -9.95 15.35
CA GLN A 45 2.64 -11.37 15.03
C GLN A 45 1.93 -11.68 13.70
N PRO A 46 2.58 -12.38 12.76
CA PRO A 46 1.95 -12.75 11.48
C PRO A 46 0.69 -13.61 11.67
N CYS A 47 0.66 -14.47 12.68
CA CYS A 47 -0.50 -15.31 13.01
C CYS A 47 -1.69 -14.51 13.58
N ALA A 48 -1.44 -13.30 14.13
CA ALA A 48 -2.45 -12.40 14.68
C ALA A 48 -2.83 -11.28 13.72
N SER A 49 -2.39 -11.33 12.45
CA SER A 49 -2.74 -10.32 11.46
C SER A 49 -4.26 -10.15 11.34
N ARG A 50 -4.72 -8.90 11.28
CA ARG A 50 -6.13 -8.57 11.02
C ARG A 50 -6.58 -8.96 9.60
N GLY A 51 -5.63 -9.29 8.74
CA GLY A 51 -5.88 -9.87 7.43
C GLY A 51 -6.04 -8.82 6.33
N ARG A 52 -6.77 -9.21 5.29
CA ARG A 52 -6.96 -8.45 4.05
C ARG A 52 -8.42 -8.08 3.88
N LEU A 53 -8.67 -7.00 3.13
CA LEU A 53 -10.03 -6.56 2.80
C LEU A 53 -10.81 -7.67 2.06
N TYR A 54 -10.17 -8.23 1.04
CA TYR A 54 -10.74 -9.32 0.27
C TYR A 54 -10.14 -10.64 0.76
N PRO A 55 -10.95 -11.56 1.30
CA PRO A 55 -10.47 -12.87 1.72
C PRO A 55 -9.82 -13.62 0.55
N GLU A 56 -8.71 -14.26 0.83
CA GLU A 56 -7.98 -15.08 -0.14
C GLU A 56 -7.53 -16.38 0.51
N ASP A 57 -7.50 -17.44 -0.27
CA ASP A 57 -6.98 -18.71 0.19
C ASP A 57 -5.51 -18.65 0.60
N GLY A 58 -5.11 -19.54 1.50
CA GLY A 58 -3.79 -19.54 2.12
C GLY A 58 -2.64 -19.46 1.12
N GLY A 59 -1.64 -18.66 1.44
CA GLY A 59 -0.56 -18.22 0.55
C GLY A 59 0.57 -19.21 0.28
N GLY A 60 0.34 -20.52 0.31
CA GLY A 60 1.36 -21.50 -0.06
C GLY A 60 2.61 -21.48 0.85
N GLY A 61 2.44 -21.37 2.17
CA GLY A 61 3.52 -21.41 3.14
C GLY A 61 4.24 -20.07 3.36
N ARG A 62 3.81 -18.98 2.72
CA ARG A 62 4.33 -17.63 2.95
C ARG A 62 3.52 -16.89 3.99
N SER A 63 4.20 -16.14 4.89
CA SER A 63 3.52 -15.28 5.86
C SER A 63 2.66 -14.22 5.17
N PRO A 64 1.66 -13.63 5.85
CA PRO A 64 0.88 -12.52 5.31
C PRO A 64 1.77 -11.36 4.83
N TYR A 65 2.83 -11.03 5.56
CA TYR A 65 3.73 -9.92 5.26
C TYR A 65 4.72 -10.24 4.14
N GLN A 66 5.17 -11.49 4.01
CA GLN A 66 5.92 -11.94 2.83
C GLN A 66 5.10 -11.77 1.55
N ARG A 67 3.80 -12.10 1.60
CA ARG A 67 2.92 -11.89 0.46
C ARG A 67 2.74 -10.40 0.14
N ASP A 68 2.68 -9.54 1.14
CA ASP A 68 2.59 -8.08 0.93
C ASP A 68 3.84 -7.55 0.27
N ARG A 69 5.01 -7.91 0.78
CA ARG A 69 6.30 -7.57 0.17
C ARG A 69 6.36 -8.00 -1.29
N ASP A 70 6.00 -9.25 -1.58
CA ASP A 70 6.02 -9.79 -2.94
C ASP A 70 5.06 -8.98 -3.86
N ARG A 71 3.88 -8.62 -3.38
CA ARG A 71 2.90 -7.81 -4.13
C ARG A 71 3.43 -6.41 -4.42
N ILE A 72 4.07 -5.78 -3.46
CA ILE A 72 4.68 -4.46 -3.60
C ILE A 72 5.78 -4.50 -4.66
N ILE A 73 6.74 -5.43 -4.54
CA ILE A 73 7.86 -5.58 -5.50
C ILE A 73 7.35 -5.80 -6.93
N HIS A 74 6.28 -6.57 -7.09
CA HIS A 74 5.71 -6.86 -8.39
C HIS A 74 4.70 -5.81 -8.89
N SER A 75 4.43 -4.74 -8.13
CA SER A 75 3.51 -3.67 -8.55
C SER A 75 4.09 -2.79 -9.66
N THR A 76 3.19 -2.15 -10.40
CA THR A 76 3.57 -1.17 -11.42
C THR A 76 4.14 0.09 -10.77
N ALA A 77 3.59 0.51 -9.63
CA ALA A 77 4.05 1.65 -8.87
C ALA A 77 5.52 1.48 -8.43
N PHE A 78 5.90 0.30 -7.94
CA PHE A 78 7.28 0.00 -7.54
C PHE A 78 8.26 0.07 -8.72
N ARG A 79 7.90 -0.51 -9.87
CA ARG A 79 8.74 -0.42 -11.07
C ARG A 79 8.94 1.00 -11.55
N ARG A 80 7.93 1.88 -11.42
CA ARG A 80 8.03 3.29 -11.80
C ARG A 80 9.01 4.09 -10.96
N LEU A 81 9.40 3.62 -9.78
CA LEU A 81 10.41 4.26 -8.94
C LEU A 81 11.78 4.37 -9.63
N GLN A 82 12.09 3.46 -10.58
CA GLN A 82 13.33 3.53 -11.37
C GLN A 82 13.45 4.80 -12.23
N TYR A 83 12.32 5.40 -12.59
CA TYR A 83 12.28 6.62 -13.43
C TYR A 83 12.21 7.91 -12.62
N LYS A 84 12.26 7.81 -11.30
CA LYS A 84 12.19 8.94 -10.38
C LYS A 84 13.51 9.07 -9.65
N THR A 85 14.15 10.25 -9.73
CA THR A 85 15.38 10.54 -8.98
C THR A 85 15.07 10.74 -7.51
N GLN A 86 15.95 10.30 -6.62
CA GLN A 86 15.82 10.54 -5.18
C GLN A 86 16.17 11.97 -4.82
N VAL A 87 17.27 12.47 -5.35
CA VAL A 87 17.72 13.86 -5.21
C VAL A 87 18.02 14.38 -6.59
N PHE A 88 17.49 15.54 -6.95
CA PHE A 88 17.82 16.18 -8.21
C PHE A 88 19.20 16.84 -8.06
N ILE A 89 20.25 16.07 -8.23
CA ILE A 89 21.61 16.58 -8.40
C ILE A 89 21.96 16.41 -9.86
N TYR A 90 21.97 17.51 -10.56
CA TYR A 90 22.46 17.60 -11.91
C TYR A 90 23.98 17.63 -11.87
N HIS A 91 24.65 16.49 -11.88
CA HIS A 91 26.07 16.35 -12.22
C HIS A 91 26.37 14.99 -12.84
N GLU A 92 26.91 15.06 -14.01
CA GLU A 92 27.70 14.15 -14.83
C GLU A 92 28.04 12.79 -14.21
N GLY A 93 27.40 11.72 -14.68
CA GLY A 93 27.79 10.33 -14.43
C GLY A 93 26.63 9.38 -14.24
N ASP A 94 26.88 8.12 -14.53
CA ASP A 94 25.92 7.00 -14.51
C ASP A 94 25.44 6.57 -13.10
N ALA A 95 25.77 7.33 -12.05
CA ALA A 95 25.52 7.00 -10.66
C ALA A 95 24.32 7.72 -10.05
N PHE A 96 23.28 7.98 -10.82
CA PHE A 96 22.08 8.60 -10.27
C PHE A 96 21.33 7.62 -9.37
N ARG A 97 21.18 7.99 -8.09
CA ARG A 97 20.34 7.25 -7.15
C ARG A 97 18.88 7.45 -7.53
N THR A 98 18.23 6.40 -8.01
CA THR A 98 16.79 6.39 -8.26
C THR A 98 16.04 6.14 -6.96
N ARG A 99 14.74 6.45 -6.92
CA ARG A 99 13.89 6.08 -5.78
C ARG A 99 13.79 4.57 -5.60
N LEU A 100 13.94 3.80 -6.67
CA LEU A 100 13.97 2.35 -6.60
C LEU A 100 15.16 1.86 -5.78
N THR A 101 16.38 2.32 -6.11
CA THR A 101 17.59 1.94 -5.36
C THR A 101 17.55 2.43 -3.92
N HIS A 102 17.02 3.64 -3.68
CA HIS A 102 16.80 4.17 -2.34
C HIS A 102 15.86 3.26 -1.54
N SER A 103 14.69 2.89 -2.07
CA SER A 103 13.73 2.02 -1.37
C SER A 103 14.33 0.67 -1.01
N ILE A 104 15.17 0.09 -1.89
CA ILE A 104 15.87 -1.17 -1.61
C ILE A 104 16.88 -1.00 -0.46
N GLU A 105 17.66 0.08 -0.45
CA GLU A 105 18.63 0.35 0.61
C GLU A 105 17.93 0.61 1.96
N VAL A 106 16.83 1.38 1.96
CA VAL A 106 16.01 1.60 3.15
C VAL A 106 15.44 0.28 3.67
N ALA A 107 14.96 -0.59 2.78
CA ALA A 107 14.43 -1.89 3.15
C ALA A 107 15.50 -2.80 3.79
N GLN A 108 16.73 -2.78 3.28
CA GLN A 108 17.85 -3.51 3.87
C GLN A 108 18.15 -3.05 5.31
N ILE A 109 18.17 -1.73 5.52
CA ILE A 109 18.42 -1.14 6.85
C ILE A 109 17.25 -1.46 7.79
N ALA A 110 16.01 -1.28 7.33
CA ALA A 110 14.80 -1.57 8.10
C ALA A 110 14.76 -3.02 8.58
N ARG A 111 15.08 -3.98 7.71
CA ARG A 111 15.19 -5.40 8.10
C ARG A 111 16.26 -5.63 9.17
N SER A 112 17.42 -4.99 9.02
CA SER A 112 18.52 -5.13 9.99
C SER A 112 18.11 -4.60 11.37
N LEU A 113 17.43 -3.47 11.41
CA LEU A 113 16.90 -2.91 12.65
C LEU A 113 15.76 -3.77 13.22
N ALA A 114 14.83 -4.23 12.39
CA ALA A 114 13.74 -5.10 12.83
C ALA A 114 14.29 -6.38 13.49
N ARG A 115 15.32 -7.01 12.89
CA ARG A 115 15.99 -8.17 13.48
C ARG A 115 16.60 -7.89 14.84
N GLN A 116 17.31 -6.77 14.99
CA GLN A 116 17.93 -6.39 16.27
C GLN A 116 16.91 -6.08 17.35
N LEU A 117 15.74 -5.55 16.96
CA LEU A 117 14.65 -5.22 17.86
C LEU A 117 13.64 -6.37 18.08
N HIS A 118 13.90 -7.53 17.50
CA HIS A 118 12.99 -8.67 17.51
C HIS A 118 11.58 -8.33 16.97
N LEU A 119 11.53 -7.54 15.89
CA LEU A 119 10.32 -7.21 15.14
C LEU A 119 10.20 -8.08 13.88
N ASP A 120 9.03 -8.10 13.26
CA ASP A 120 8.83 -8.83 12.01
C ASP A 120 9.57 -8.14 10.86
N GLU A 121 10.58 -8.84 10.29
CA GLU A 121 11.43 -8.32 9.22
C GLU A 121 10.67 -8.16 7.90
N ASP A 122 9.73 -9.06 7.61
CA ASP A 122 8.97 -9.03 6.35
C ASP A 122 8.00 -7.84 6.32
N LEU A 123 7.37 -7.52 7.46
CA LEU A 123 6.53 -6.32 7.59
C LEU A 123 7.38 -5.04 7.45
N ALA A 124 8.52 -4.98 8.14
CA ALA A 124 9.43 -3.83 8.05
C ALA A 124 9.93 -3.61 6.62
N GLU A 125 10.29 -4.69 5.91
CA GLU A 125 10.70 -4.64 4.51
C GLU A 125 9.56 -4.19 3.59
N ALA A 126 8.35 -4.72 3.76
CA ALA A 126 7.19 -4.34 2.98
C ALA A 126 6.87 -2.84 3.09
N LEU A 127 6.90 -2.31 4.32
CA LEU A 127 6.69 -0.88 4.58
C LEU A 127 7.78 -0.02 3.95
N ALA A 128 9.05 -0.42 4.11
CA ALA A 128 10.18 0.30 3.54
C ALA A 128 10.18 0.31 2.00
N LEU A 129 9.76 -0.77 1.35
CA LEU A 129 9.63 -0.82 -0.10
C LEU A 129 8.46 0.04 -0.62
N ALA A 130 7.43 0.21 0.18
CA ALA A 130 6.20 0.89 -0.25
C ALA A 130 6.16 2.39 0.07
N HIS A 131 7.03 2.91 0.96
CA HIS A 131 6.92 4.26 1.48
C HIS A 131 6.92 5.36 0.40
N ASP A 132 7.69 5.17 -0.68
CA ASP A 132 7.91 6.16 -1.74
C ASP A 132 7.04 5.94 -3.01
N LEU A 133 6.13 4.96 -3.03
CA LEU A 133 5.36 4.58 -4.23
C LEU A 133 4.62 5.76 -4.86
N GLY A 134 4.06 6.64 -4.03
CA GLY A 134 3.29 7.80 -4.45
C GLY A 134 4.12 9.04 -4.78
N HIS A 135 5.43 9.02 -4.62
CA HIS A 135 6.24 10.21 -4.87
C HIS A 135 6.18 10.65 -6.33
N PRO A 136 5.99 11.96 -6.63
CA PRO A 136 6.01 12.47 -7.99
C PRO A 136 7.46 12.55 -8.52
N PRO A 137 7.66 12.79 -9.83
CA PRO A 137 8.96 13.19 -10.37
C PRO A 137 9.46 14.50 -9.71
N PHE A 138 10.78 14.67 -9.66
CA PHE A 138 11.47 15.84 -9.11
C PHE A 138 11.36 16.03 -7.58
N GLY A 139 11.11 14.94 -6.85
CA GLY A 139 11.13 14.94 -5.39
C GLY A 139 10.14 15.91 -4.76
N HIS A 140 10.54 16.55 -3.66
CA HIS A 140 9.68 17.51 -2.94
C HIS A 140 9.37 18.77 -3.73
N ALA A 141 10.28 19.23 -4.60
CA ALA A 141 9.99 20.38 -5.46
C ALA A 141 8.85 20.07 -6.45
N GLY A 142 8.85 18.86 -7.02
CA GLY A 142 7.76 18.38 -7.87
C GLY A 142 6.45 18.19 -7.09
N GLU A 143 6.54 17.72 -5.87
CA GLU A 143 5.38 17.59 -4.98
C GLU A 143 4.77 18.95 -4.63
N GLU A 144 5.57 19.92 -4.27
CA GLU A 144 5.11 21.29 -3.96
C GLU A 144 4.43 21.94 -5.17
N ALA A 145 5.06 21.84 -6.35
CA ALA A 145 4.49 22.36 -7.59
C ALA A 145 3.15 21.67 -7.92
N LEU A 146 3.10 20.34 -7.82
CA LEU A 146 1.89 19.56 -8.08
C LEU A 146 0.79 19.88 -7.06
N ASN A 147 1.13 19.97 -5.77
CA ASN A 147 0.19 20.37 -4.73
C ASN A 147 -0.39 21.77 -4.99
N GLY A 148 0.44 22.71 -5.45
CA GLY A 148 0.00 24.06 -5.83
C GLY A 148 -1.04 24.04 -6.94
N VAL A 149 -0.79 23.29 -8.02
CA VAL A 149 -1.69 23.18 -9.16
C VAL A 149 -2.98 22.41 -8.77
N MET A 150 -2.86 21.40 -7.94
CA MET A 150 -3.98 20.54 -7.51
C MET A 150 -4.79 21.13 -6.35
N ARG A 151 -4.45 22.31 -5.85
CA ARG A 151 -5.10 22.91 -4.66
C ARG A 151 -6.63 22.98 -4.76
N ALA A 152 -7.16 23.30 -5.92
CA ALA A 152 -8.61 23.35 -6.16
C ALA A 152 -9.27 21.96 -6.13
N PHE A 153 -8.49 20.89 -6.24
CA PHE A 153 -8.95 19.49 -6.29
C PHE A 153 -8.54 18.70 -5.04
N GLY A 154 -8.17 19.36 -3.94
CA GLY A 154 -7.80 18.72 -2.68
C GLY A 154 -6.30 18.61 -2.45
N GLY A 155 -5.47 19.12 -3.36
CA GLY A 155 -4.01 19.12 -3.23
C GLY A 155 -3.37 17.79 -3.64
N TYR A 156 -2.08 17.66 -3.32
CA TYR A 156 -1.29 16.46 -3.55
C TYR A 156 -0.38 16.20 -2.35
N ASP A 157 -0.36 14.96 -1.90
CA ASP A 157 0.50 14.43 -0.85
C ASP A 157 0.98 13.03 -1.25
N HIS A 158 2.30 12.79 -1.20
CA HIS A 158 2.88 11.55 -1.68
C HIS A 158 2.52 10.33 -0.83
N ASN A 159 2.32 10.50 0.49
CA ASN A 159 1.89 9.39 1.35
C ASN A 159 0.46 8.98 1.05
N ALA A 160 -0.38 9.99 0.88
CA ALA A 160 -1.75 9.80 0.42
C ALA A 160 -1.82 9.09 -0.93
N GLN A 161 -0.96 9.49 -1.85
CA GLN A 161 -0.85 8.86 -3.16
C GLN A 161 -0.26 7.45 -3.09
N SER A 162 0.68 7.17 -2.18
CA SER A 162 1.19 5.81 -1.92
C SER A 162 0.05 4.89 -1.49
N LEU A 163 -0.74 5.32 -0.51
CA LEU A 163 -1.89 4.55 -0.05
C LEU A 163 -2.91 4.34 -1.17
N LYS A 164 -3.23 5.40 -1.92
CA LYS A 164 -4.14 5.31 -3.07
C LYS A 164 -3.63 4.34 -4.15
N ALA A 165 -2.33 4.33 -4.41
CA ALA A 165 -1.72 3.42 -5.37
C ALA A 165 -1.95 1.96 -4.98
N VAL A 166 -1.67 1.59 -3.73
CA VAL A 166 -1.77 0.19 -3.28
C VAL A 166 -3.20 -0.27 -2.98
N THR A 167 -4.14 0.66 -2.76
CA THR A 167 -5.53 0.32 -2.44
C THR A 167 -6.48 0.39 -3.63
N LEU A 168 -6.15 1.22 -4.64
CA LEU A 168 -7.09 1.52 -5.72
C LEU A 168 -6.47 1.46 -7.12
N LEU A 169 -5.26 2.03 -7.33
CA LEU A 169 -4.76 2.29 -8.67
C LEU A 169 -4.02 1.11 -9.32
N GLU A 170 -3.58 0.13 -8.54
CA GLU A 170 -3.02 -1.11 -9.08
C GLU A 170 -4.16 -2.04 -9.51
N HIS A 171 -4.14 -2.47 -10.78
CA HIS A 171 -5.14 -3.35 -11.37
C HIS A 171 -4.51 -4.67 -11.80
N ARG A 172 -3.97 -5.42 -10.83
CA ARG A 172 -3.28 -6.68 -11.10
C ARG A 172 -4.19 -7.90 -10.95
N TYR A 173 -5.23 -7.78 -10.17
CA TYR A 173 -6.13 -8.87 -9.80
C TYR A 173 -7.53 -8.60 -10.35
N ALA A 174 -8.15 -9.60 -10.99
CA ALA A 174 -9.46 -9.43 -11.60
C ALA A 174 -10.60 -9.28 -10.56
N GLY A 175 -10.38 -9.72 -9.33
CA GLY A 175 -11.41 -9.74 -8.29
C GLY A 175 -11.50 -8.48 -7.43
N PHE A 176 -10.50 -7.60 -7.52
CA PHE A 176 -10.46 -6.39 -6.69
C PHE A 176 -9.44 -5.37 -7.24
N ASP A 177 -9.65 -4.12 -6.90
CA ASP A 177 -8.70 -3.03 -7.14
C ASP A 177 -7.60 -3.02 -6.07
N GLY A 178 -6.45 -2.47 -6.43
CA GLY A 178 -5.30 -2.38 -5.55
C GLY A 178 -4.54 -3.71 -5.40
N LEU A 179 -3.72 -3.78 -4.38
CA LEU A 179 -2.86 -4.91 -4.07
C LEU A 179 -3.45 -5.83 -2.99
N ASN A 180 -4.56 -5.46 -2.36
CA ASN A 180 -5.16 -6.19 -1.24
C ASN A 180 -4.11 -6.54 -0.17
N LEU A 181 -3.40 -5.53 0.33
CA LEU A 181 -2.40 -5.69 1.38
C LEU A 181 -3.05 -5.96 2.74
N THR A 182 -2.29 -6.46 3.70
CA THR A 182 -2.77 -6.63 5.07
C THR A 182 -3.03 -5.29 5.73
N TRP A 183 -3.89 -5.30 6.73
CA TRP A 183 -4.23 -4.13 7.53
C TRP A 183 -2.98 -3.48 8.13
N GLU A 184 -2.06 -4.27 8.67
CA GLU A 184 -0.83 -3.78 9.31
C GLU A 184 0.08 -3.05 8.33
N THR A 185 0.22 -3.55 7.11
CA THR A 185 0.98 -2.87 6.05
C THR A 185 0.31 -1.55 5.66
N LEU A 186 -1.01 -1.53 5.54
CA LEU A 186 -1.75 -0.32 5.20
C LEU A 186 -1.72 0.71 6.33
N GLU A 187 -1.86 0.28 7.57
CA GLU A 187 -1.72 1.14 8.76
C GLU A 187 -0.34 1.79 8.80
N GLY A 188 0.72 1.00 8.61
CA GLY A 188 2.08 1.53 8.58
C GLY A 188 2.31 2.57 7.49
N LEU A 189 1.75 2.35 6.29
CA LEU A 189 1.78 3.35 5.22
C LEU A 189 0.97 4.60 5.55
N ALA A 190 -0.22 4.45 6.11
CA ALA A 190 -1.08 5.57 6.50
C ALA A 190 -0.44 6.43 7.60
N LYS A 191 0.29 5.82 8.52
CA LYS A 191 0.95 6.48 9.65
C LYS A 191 2.41 6.88 9.37
N HIS A 192 2.86 6.87 8.12
CA HIS A 192 4.25 7.17 7.75
C HIS A 192 4.78 8.49 8.34
N ASN A 193 3.96 9.55 8.33
CA ASN A 193 4.28 10.85 8.93
C ASN A 193 3.68 11.03 10.33
N GLY A 194 3.38 9.95 11.04
CA GLY A 194 2.77 9.95 12.35
C GLY A 194 1.24 9.85 12.32
N PRO A 195 0.56 10.04 13.46
CA PRO A 195 -0.87 9.84 13.57
C PRO A 195 -1.68 10.76 12.64
N LEU A 196 -2.64 10.20 11.93
CA LEU A 196 -3.55 10.95 11.06
C LEU A 196 -4.60 11.67 11.92
N ARG A 197 -4.40 12.96 12.19
CA ARG A 197 -5.37 13.77 12.94
C ARG A 197 -6.58 14.20 12.13
N ARG A 198 -6.41 14.36 10.81
CA ARG A 198 -7.46 14.70 9.84
C ARG A 198 -7.15 13.98 8.53
N PRO A 199 -7.58 12.72 8.40
CA PRO A 199 -7.30 11.99 7.18
C PRO A 199 -8.00 12.65 5.98
N PRO A 200 -7.37 12.69 4.80
CA PRO A 200 -8.03 13.10 3.56
C PRO A 200 -9.27 12.23 3.30
N PRO A 201 -10.28 12.71 2.56
CA PRO A 201 -11.54 12.00 2.38
C PRO A 201 -11.41 10.55 1.95
N TYR A 202 -10.49 10.24 1.03
CA TYR A 202 -10.24 8.88 0.56
C TYR A 202 -9.54 7.99 1.62
N ILE A 203 -8.67 8.55 2.48
CA ILE A 203 -8.12 7.82 3.62
C ILE A 203 -9.20 7.63 4.69
N ALA A 204 -10.04 8.64 4.93
CA ALA A 204 -11.14 8.54 5.89
C ALA A 204 -12.12 7.43 5.49
N GLU A 205 -12.46 7.32 4.21
CA GLU A 205 -13.31 6.23 3.71
C GLU A 205 -12.62 4.86 3.91
N TYR A 206 -11.34 4.79 3.63
CA TYR A 206 -10.56 3.57 3.81
C TYR A 206 -10.42 3.21 5.30
N SER A 207 -10.12 4.18 6.16
CA SER A 207 -10.05 3.99 7.61
C SER A 207 -11.38 3.52 8.19
N ALA A 208 -12.49 4.10 7.75
CA ALA A 208 -13.83 3.69 8.17
C ALA A 208 -14.17 2.24 7.79
N ARG A 209 -13.65 1.76 6.66
CA ARG A 209 -13.84 0.36 6.23
C ARG A 209 -12.96 -0.63 6.99
N HIS A 210 -11.87 -0.17 7.60
CA HIS A 210 -10.82 -1.03 8.15
C HIS A 210 -10.53 -0.77 9.64
N ASP A 211 -11.34 0.07 10.31
CA ASP A 211 -11.11 0.47 11.72
C ASP A 211 -9.67 0.95 11.96
N LEU A 212 -9.14 1.77 11.05
CA LEU A 212 -7.85 2.42 11.20
C LEU A 212 -8.02 3.64 12.11
N GLU A 213 -7.88 3.48 13.44
CA GLU A 213 -7.84 4.57 14.41
C GLU A 213 -6.44 5.18 14.55
#